data_91616bdef961ae7ce319aa9b7754795e
#
_entry.id   91616bdef961ae7ce319aa9b7754795e
#
_cell.length_a   1.000
_cell.length_b   1.000
_cell.length_c   1.000
_cell.angle_alpha   90.00
_cell.angle_beta   90.00
_cell.angle_gamma   90.00
#
_symmetry.space_group_name_H-M   'P 1'
#
loop_
_entity.id
_entity.type
_entity.pdbx_description
1 polymer ?
#
loop_
_entity_poly.entity_id
_entity_poly.type
_entity_poly.pdbx_seq_one_letter_code
_entity_poly.pdbx_strand_id
1 'polypeptide(L)'
;MIYFLNTDISDKKAAPKALQNIFGVGKKNSIKLCKFLGLSEKTLLKHITVEMKNRIVAYVETHIKNGDELKQILNRTKEHQIKIKCYKGQRAKFNLPRRGQRTRTNAKTVKKLNK
;
A
#
# COMPACT_ATOMS: atom_id res chain seq x y z
N MET A 1 -3.22 -8.94 18.17
CA MET A 1 -3.18 -8.77 16.69
C MET A 1 -4.60 -8.67 16.17
N ILE A 2 -4.89 -7.69 15.35
CA ILE A 2 -6.22 -7.48 14.76
C ILE A 2 -6.09 -7.69 13.26
N TYR A 3 -6.85 -8.63 12.71
CA TYR A 3 -6.93 -8.87 11.27
C TYR A 3 -7.88 -7.84 10.64
N PHE A 4 -7.42 -7.15 9.60
CA PHE A 4 -8.14 -6.04 9.02
C PHE A 4 -7.78 -5.86 7.55
N LEU A 5 -8.76 -5.91 6.64
CA LEU A 5 -8.58 -5.76 5.19
C LEU A 5 -7.39 -6.60 4.65
N ASN A 6 -7.40 -7.90 4.91
CA ASN A 6 -6.36 -8.85 4.51
C ASN A 6 -4.94 -8.51 5.02
N THR A 7 -4.83 -7.74 6.11
CA THR A 7 -3.55 -7.40 6.73
C THR A 7 -3.60 -7.60 8.24
N ASP A 8 -2.53 -8.17 8.80
CA ASP A 8 -2.35 -8.28 10.24
C ASP A 8 -1.81 -6.97 10.80
N ILE A 9 -2.56 -6.37 11.71
CA ILE A 9 -2.21 -5.09 12.30
C ILE A 9 -1.97 -5.27 13.81
N SER A 10 -0.84 -4.74 14.27
CA SER A 10 -0.51 -4.73 15.69
C SER A 10 -1.42 -3.77 16.46
N ASP A 11 -2.09 -4.28 17.49
CA ASP A 11 -2.98 -3.58 18.39
C ASP A 11 -2.27 -2.60 19.33
N LYS A 12 -0.96 -2.78 19.55
CA LYS A 12 -0.11 -1.93 20.39
C LYS A 12 0.27 -0.59 19.75
N LYS A 13 0.04 -0.42 18.46
CA LYS A 13 0.38 0.81 17.74
C LYS A 13 -0.73 1.83 17.83
N ALA A 14 -0.37 3.12 17.76
CA ALA A 14 -1.35 4.19 17.60
C ALA A 14 -2.17 4.00 16.32
N ALA A 15 -3.46 4.29 16.35
CA ALA A 15 -4.40 4.04 15.24
C ALA A 15 -3.90 4.57 13.89
N PRO A 16 -3.41 5.80 13.73
CA PRO A 16 -2.92 6.29 12.45
C PRO A 16 -1.70 5.50 11.92
N LYS A 17 -0.79 5.08 12.81
CA LYS A 17 0.38 4.27 12.41
C LYS A 17 0.01 2.83 12.08
N ALA A 18 -0.96 2.29 12.80
CA ALA A 18 -1.45 0.95 12.56
C ALA A 18 -2.17 0.83 11.22
N LEU A 19 -3.01 1.80 10.88
CA LEU A 19 -3.75 1.87 9.62
C LEU A 19 -2.84 2.04 8.39
N GLN A 20 -1.64 2.61 8.54
CA GLN A 20 -0.66 2.71 7.45
C GLN A 20 -0.11 1.36 6.98
N ASN A 21 -0.30 0.28 7.74
CA ASN A 21 0.08 -1.06 7.29
C ASN A 21 -0.83 -1.58 6.16
N ILE A 22 -2.02 -0.98 6.00
CA ILE A 22 -2.94 -1.32 4.92
C ILE A 22 -2.40 -0.74 3.61
N PHE A 23 -2.21 -1.59 2.61
CA PHE A 23 -1.74 -1.15 1.30
C PHE A 23 -2.73 -0.18 0.65
N GLY A 24 -2.25 1.02 0.28
CA GLY A 24 -3.09 2.11 -0.23
C GLY A 24 -3.44 3.18 0.81
N VAL A 25 -3.28 2.89 2.11
CA VAL A 25 -3.53 3.85 3.19
C VAL A 25 -2.22 4.49 3.63
N GLY A 26 -1.91 5.65 3.09
CA GLY A 26 -0.73 6.44 3.50
C GLY A 26 -1.01 7.33 4.73
N LYS A 27 0.01 8.07 5.17
CA LYS A 27 -0.05 8.96 6.34
C LYS A 27 -1.22 9.95 6.29
N LYS A 28 -1.46 10.61 5.15
CA LYS A 28 -2.57 11.59 5.00
C LYS A 28 -3.94 10.91 5.14
N ASN A 29 -4.13 9.79 4.47
CA ASN A 29 -5.40 9.06 4.49
C ASN A 29 -5.67 8.46 5.87
N SER A 30 -4.66 7.94 6.57
CA SER A 30 -4.82 7.42 7.93
C SER A 30 -5.22 8.51 8.93
N ILE A 31 -4.65 9.71 8.83
CA ILE A 31 -5.03 10.84 9.68
C ILE A 31 -6.45 11.32 9.36
N LYS A 32 -6.83 11.45 8.08
CA LYS A 32 -8.20 11.80 7.67
C LYS A 32 -9.21 10.80 8.22
N LEU A 33 -8.90 9.51 8.14
CA LEU A 33 -9.74 8.43 8.62
C LEU A 33 -9.91 8.50 10.14
N CYS A 34 -8.83 8.73 10.89
CA CYS A 34 -8.91 8.92 12.35
C CYS A 34 -9.77 10.14 12.72
N LYS A 35 -9.63 11.26 12.00
CA LYS A 35 -10.47 12.45 12.21
C LYS A 35 -11.95 12.18 11.92
N PHE A 36 -12.24 11.45 10.85
CA PHE A 36 -13.62 11.05 10.50
C PHE A 36 -14.27 10.20 11.59
N LEU A 37 -13.50 9.36 12.26
CA LEU A 37 -13.95 8.53 13.36
C LEU A 37 -13.95 9.22 14.73
N GLY A 38 -13.49 10.48 14.80
CA GLY A 38 -13.32 11.18 16.08
C GLY A 38 -12.20 10.62 16.95
N LEU A 39 -11.24 9.88 16.36
CA LEU A 39 -10.13 9.28 17.09
C LEU A 39 -8.96 10.26 17.20
N SER A 40 -8.40 10.38 18.39
CA SER A 40 -7.16 11.10 18.59
C SER A 40 -5.98 10.36 17.92
N GLU A 41 -4.98 11.11 17.46
CA GLU A 41 -3.76 10.54 16.86
C GLU A 41 -2.96 9.62 17.80
N LYS A 42 -3.17 9.77 19.11
CA LYS A 42 -2.52 8.96 20.15
C LYS A 42 -3.32 7.72 20.56
N THR A 43 -4.57 7.59 20.11
CA THR A 43 -5.43 6.44 20.47
C THR A 43 -4.83 5.15 19.95
N LEU A 44 -4.69 4.15 20.84
CA LEU A 44 -4.20 2.82 20.45
C LEU A 44 -5.29 2.05 19.72
N LEU A 45 -4.90 1.21 18.76
CA LEU A 45 -5.82 0.38 17.98
C LEU A 45 -6.62 -0.60 18.87
N LYS A 46 -6.08 -0.97 20.03
CA LYS A 46 -6.72 -1.83 21.01
C LYS A 46 -8.08 -1.29 21.51
N HIS A 47 -8.21 0.03 21.58
CA HIS A 47 -9.44 0.68 22.12
C HIS A 47 -10.52 0.92 21.07
N ILE A 48 -10.31 0.46 19.84
CA ILE A 48 -11.28 0.61 18.76
C ILE A 48 -12.37 -0.46 18.87
N THR A 49 -13.62 -0.04 18.96
CA THR A 49 -14.80 -0.92 18.99
C THR A 49 -15.03 -1.60 17.63
N VAL A 50 -15.82 -2.67 17.62
CA VAL A 50 -16.17 -3.41 16.40
C VAL A 50 -16.92 -2.51 15.41
N GLU A 51 -17.81 -1.64 15.91
CA GLU A 51 -18.52 -0.67 15.06
C GLU A 51 -17.59 0.30 14.34
N MET A 52 -16.59 0.81 15.06
CA MET A 52 -15.57 1.68 14.47
C MET A 52 -14.75 0.95 13.41
N LYS A 53 -14.44 -0.33 13.62
CA LYS A 53 -13.77 -1.15 12.61
C LYS A 53 -14.60 -1.25 11.33
N ASN A 54 -15.89 -1.54 11.45
CA ASN A 54 -16.78 -1.62 10.30
C ASN A 54 -16.88 -0.29 9.55
N ARG A 55 -16.94 0.84 10.26
CA ARG A 55 -16.88 2.18 9.65
C ARG A 55 -15.56 2.45 8.93
N ILE A 56 -14.44 1.97 9.47
CA ILE A 56 -13.13 2.07 8.80
C ILE A 56 -13.15 1.28 7.49
N VAL A 57 -13.65 0.05 7.49
CA VAL A 57 -13.74 -0.79 6.28
C VAL A 57 -14.59 -0.08 5.23
N ALA A 58 -15.80 0.33 5.58
CA ALA A 58 -16.70 1.03 4.67
C ALA A 58 -16.08 2.32 4.10
N TYR A 59 -15.35 3.09 4.91
CA TYR A 59 -14.68 4.29 4.45
C TYR A 59 -13.53 3.96 3.47
N VAL A 60 -12.75 2.94 3.77
CA VAL A 60 -11.63 2.53 2.90
C VAL A 60 -12.17 2.02 1.56
N GLU A 61 -13.21 1.20 1.56
CA GLU A 61 -13.83 0.66 0.35
C GLU A 61 -14.45 1.75 -0.53
N THR A 62 -15.05 2.79 0.07
CA THR A 62 -15.68 3.87 -0.68
C THR A 62 -14.71 4.94 -1.20
N HIS A 63 -13.69 5.29 -0.41
CA HIS A 63 -12.85 6.46 -0.69
C HIS A 63 -11.41 6.11 -1.08
N ILE A 64 -10.97 4.90 -0.83
CA ILE A 64 -9.59 4.47 -1.08
C ILE A 64 -9.64 3.19 -1.91
N LYS A 65 -8.95 3.18 -3.04
CA LYS A 65 -8.81 1.93 -3.82
C LYS A 65 -8.16 0.86 -2.95
N ASN A 66 -8.84 -0.27 -2.82
CA ASN A 66 -8.39 -1.38 -1.99
C ASN A 66 -7.00 -1.87 -2.41
N GLY A 67 -6.27 -2.43 -1.44
CA GLY A 67 -4.90 -2.88 -1.66
C GLY A 67 -4.74 -3.82 -2.85
N ASP A 68 -5.67 -4.75 -3.05
CA ASP A 68 -5.62 -5.70 -4.16
C ASP A 68 -6.01 -5.04 -5.49
N GLU A 69 -7.01 -4.17 -5.51
CA GLU A 69 -7.36 -3.38 -6.68
C GLU A 69 -6.21 -2.46 -7.10
N LEU A 70 -5.57 -1.80 -6.14
CA LEU A 70 -4.42 -0.95 -6.39
C LEU A 70 -3.24 -1.74 -6.95
N LYS A 71 -2.96 -2.94 -6.43
CA LYS A 71 -1.94 -3.85 -6.97
C LYS A 71 -2.26 -4.26 -8.41
N GLN A 72 -3.51 -4.57 -8.71
CA GLN A 72 -3.94 -4.89 -10.08
C GLN A 72 -3.73 -3.71 -11.03
N ILE A 73 -4.09 -2.50 -10.61
CA ILE A 73 -3.86 -1.28 -11.41
C ILE A 73 -2.36 -1.09 -11.68
N LEU A 74 -1.51 -1.25 -10.67
CA LEU A 74 -0.06 -1.15 -10.83
C LEU A 74 0.49 -2.22 -11.79
N ASN A 75 0.01 -3.45 -11.68
CA ASN A 75 0.41 -4.54 -12.56
C ASN A 75 -0.06 -4.28 -14.00
N ARG A 76 -1.32 -3.88 -14.21
CA ARG A 76 -1.85 -3.52 -15.54
C ARG A 76 -1.04 -2.39 -16.17
N THR A 77 -0.66 -1.37 -15.39
CA THR A 77 0.19 -0.27 -15.88
C THR A 77 1.56 -0.79 -16.32
N LYS A 78 2.16 -1.71 -15.55
CA LYS A 78 3.46 -2.33 -15.90
C LYS A 78 3.33 -3.17 -17.19
N GLU A 79 2.30 -3.99 -17.29
CA GLU A 79 2.03 -4.81 -18.47
C GLU A 79 1.78 -3.96 -19.72
N HIS A 80 1.03 -2.87 -19.59
CA HIS A 80 0.80 -1.93 -20.68
C HIS A 80 2.10 -1.34 -21.22
N GLN A 81 3.04 -0.93 -20.33
CA GLN A 81 4.37 -0.46 -20.76
C GLN A 81 5.16 -1.53 -21.50
N ILE A 82 5.04 -2.80 -21.08
CA ILE A 82 5.68 -3.92 -21.75
C ILE A 82 5.06 -4.17 -23.13
N LYS A 83 3.73 -4.12 -23.25
CA LYS A 83 2.99 -4.32 -24.51
C LYS A 83 3.34 -3.27 -25.56
N ILE A 84 3.46 -2.01 -25.16
CA ILE A 84 3.88 -0.91 -26.05
C ILE A 84 5.36 -1.03 -26.49
N LYS A 85 6.13 -1.95 -25.88
CA LYS A 85 7.57 -2.12 -26.14
C LYS A 85 8.40 -0.85 -25.90
N CYS A 86 7.94 0.05 -25.04
CA CYS A 86 8.72 1.23 -24.68
C CYS A 86 10.00 0.84 -23.90
N TYR A 87 11.03 1.68 -23.92
CA TYR A 87 12.29 1.41 -23.21
C TYR A 87 12.09 1.02 -21.75
N LYS A 88 11.23 1.73 -21.02
CA LYS A 88 10.92 1.42 -19.60
C LYS A 88 10.26 0.05 -19.44
N GLY A 89 9.38 -0.33 -20.36
CA GLY A 89 8.72 -1.64 -20.36
C GLY A 89 9.68 -2.78 -20.65
N GLN A 90 10.56 -2.62 -21.65
CA GLN A 90 11.58 -3.62 -21.96
C GLN A 90 12.54 -3.83 -20.76
N ARG A 91 13.01 -2.74 -20.16
CA ARG A 91 13.85 -2.82 -18.95
C ARG A 91 13.13 -3.52 -17.78
N ALA A 92 11.82 -3.25 -17.63
CA ALA A 92 10.98 -3.93 -16.65
C ALA A 92 10.89 -5.44 -16.87
N LYS A 93 10.70 -5.87 -18.12
CA LYS A 93 10.62 -7.28 -18.52
C LYS A 93 11.91 -8.04 -18.17
N PHE A 94 13.08 -7.40 -18.35
CA PHE A 94 14.38 -8.00 -18.04
C PHE A 94 14.85 -7.79 -16.60
N ASN A 95 14.01 -7.25 -15.71
CA ASN A 95 14.37 -6.93 -14.32
C ASN A 95 15.62 -6.05 -14.22
N LEU A 96 15.70 -5.03 -15.07
CA LEU A 96 16.80 -4.07 -15.13
C LEU A 96 16.37 -2.68 -14.65
N PRO A 97 17.32 -1.85 -14.16
CA PRO A 97 17.03 -0.49 -13.76
C PRO A 97 16.45 0.32 -14.94
N ARG A 98 15.40 1.12 -14.67
CA ARG A 98 14.61 1.83 -15.69
C ARG A 98 15.03 3.27 -15.93
N ARG A 99 15.98 3.78 -15.12
CA ARG A 99 16.38 5.21 -15.10
C ARG A 99 17.83 5.44 -15.52
N GLY A 100 18.40 4.63 -16.41
CA GLY A 100 19.76 4.81 -16.92
C GLY A 100 20.89 4.52 -15.93
N GLN A 101 20.59 3.86 -14.82
CA GLN A 101 21.57 3.51 -13.81
C GLN A 101 22.55 2.45 -14.33
N ARG A 102 23.81 2.51 -13.83
CA ARG A 102 24.85 1.54 -14.15
C ARG A 102 24.45 0.13 -13.70
N THR A 103 24.62 -0.85 -14.59
CA THR A 103 24.16 -2.23 -14.34
C THR A 103 25.27 -3.17 -13.86
N ARG A 104 26.55 -2.76 -13.89
CA ARG A 104 27.68 -3.60 -13.49
C ARG A 104 27.58 -4.04 -12.02
N THR A 105 27.21 -3.13 -11.11
CA THR A 105 27.16 -3.38 -9.67
C THR A 105 25.77 -3.16 -9.06
N ASN A 106 24.94 -2.27 -9.60
CA ASN A 106 23.73 -1.74 -8.98
C ASN A 106 22.43 -2.47 -9.36
N ALA A 107 22.48 -3.49 -10.23
CA ALA A 107 21.27 -4.21 -10.67
C ALA A 107 20.77 -5.27 -9.67
N LYS A 108 21.48 -5.51 -8.57
CA LYS A 108 21.14 -6.57 -7.57
C LYS A 108 19.80 -6.32 -6.90
N THR A 109 19.48 -5.08 -6.54
CA THR A 109 18.24 -4.72 -5.85
C THR A 109 17.02 -4.95 -6.74
N VAL A 110 17.09 -4.56 -8.02
CA VAL A 110 15.98 -4.75 -8.96
C VAL A 110 15.68 -6.24 -9.20
N LYS A 111 16.72 -7.07 -9.29
CA LYS A 111 16.58 -8.53 -9.42
C LYS A 111 15.92 -9.16 -8.21
N LYS A 112 16.16 -8.64 -6.99
CA LYS A 112 15.54 -9.13 -5.75
C LYS A 112 14.07 -8.72 -5.63
N LEU A 113 13.73 -7.48 -6.03
CA LEU A 113 12.38 -6.93 -5.88
C LEU A 113 11.37 -7.49 -6.89
N ASN A 114 11.84 -8.06 -8.00
CA ASN A 114 10.99 -8.61 -9.06
C ASN A 114 10.96 -10.16 -9.07
N LYS A 115 11.48 -10.79 -8.00
CA LYS A 115 11.22 -12.19 -7.71
C LYS A 115 9.94 -12.31 -6.92
#